data_f5e559e0977f2f37af2a0cc928c32a62
#
_entry.id   f5e559e0977f2f37af2a0cc928c32a62
#
_cell.length_a   1.000
_cell.length_b   1.000
_cell.length_c   1.000
_cell.angle_alpha   90.00
_cell.angle_beta   90.00
_cell.angle_gamma   90.00
#
_symmetry.space_group_name_H-M   'P 1'
#
loop_
_entity.id
_entity.type
_entity.pdbx_description
1 polymer ?
#
loop_
_entity_poly.entity_id
_entity_poly.type
_entity_poly.pdbx_seq_one_letter_code
_entity_poly.pdbx_strand_id
1 'polypeptide(L)'
;MSFLELQNITKIYPNGTKAVNETSLNIENGEFVVFVGPSGCGKSTLLRMIAGLEDITNGEISLDGNFINNIDPSERDVAMVFQNYALYPHMSVFNNMAYGLKNRGISKEEINNKVNDVAKLLEIDQLLTRKPSMLSGGQRQRVAMGR
;
A
#
# COMPACT_ATOMS: atom_id res chain seq x y z
N MET A 1 19.99 12.30 2.88
CA MET A 1 18.63 12.91 2.89
C MET A 1 17.65 11.80 3.12
N SER A 2 16.76 11.92 4.11
CA SER A 2 15.73 10.92 4.37
C SER A 2 14.79 10.81 3.18
N PHE A 3 14.43 9.57 2.83
CA PHE A 3 13.50 9.29 1.74
C PHE A 3 12.05 9.55 2.15
N LEU A 4 11.68 9.14 3.37
CA LEU A 4 10.39 9.46 3.99
C LEU A 4 10.64 10.13 5.34
N GLU A 5 10.04 11.28 5.55
CA GLU A 5 10.15 12.03 6.80
C GLU A 5 8.77 12.33 7.38
N LEU A 6 8.58 12.00 8.64
CA LEU A 6 7.42 12.31 9.43
C LEU A 6 7.83 13.30 10.52
N GLN A 7 7.16 14.46 10.63
CA GLN A 7 7.45 15.47 11.62
C GLN A 7 6.21 15.74 12.48
N ASN A 8 6.28 15.39 13.77
CA ASN A 8 5.25 15.62 14.79
C ASN A 8 3.84 15.20 14.36
N ILE A 9 3.73 14.06 13.65
CA ILE A 9 2.48 13.55 13.13
C ILE A 9 1.53 13.20 14.26
N THR A 10 0.34 13.78 14.20
CA THR A 10 -0.76 13.53 15.15
C THR A 10 -2.04 13.18 14.40
N LYS A 11 -2.77 12.18 14.90
CA LYS A 11 -4.13 11.87 14.45
C LYS A 11 -5.09 11.85 15.61
N ILE A 12 -6.11 12.71 15.53
CA ILE A 12 -7.24 12.76 16.45
C ILE A 12 -8.51 12.61 15.63
N TYR A 13 -9.31 11.59 15.93
CA TYR A 13 -10.60 11.36 15.30
C TYR A 13 -11.67 12.32 15.86
N PRO A 14 -12.81 12.54 15.13
CA PRO A 14 -13.88 13.45 15.58
C PRO A 14 -14.48 13.09 16.95
N ASN A 15 -14.39 11.83 17.37
CA ASN A 15 -14.83 11.35 18.69
C ASN A 15 -13.82 11.64 19.81
N GLY A 16 -12.73 12.39 19.54
CA GLY A 16 -11.67 12.71 20.48
C GLY A 16 -10.61 11.62 20.66
N THR A 17 -10.71 10.48 19.99
CA THR A 17 -9.71 9.40 20.09
C THR A 17 -8.40 9.84 19.43
N LYS A 18 -7.32 9.91 20.23
CA LYS A 18 -5.95 10.18 19.73
C LYS A 18 -5.31 8.87 19.30
N ALA A 19 -5.28 8.61 17.99
CA ALA A 19 -4.78 7.36 17.41
C ALA A 19 -3.26 7.38 17.16
N VAL A 20 -2.70 8.56 16.87
CA VAL A 20 -1.25 8.77 16.71
C VAL A 20 -0.88 10.03 17.48
N ASN A 21 0.22 9.99 18.24
CA ASN A 21 0.64 11.05 19.13
C ASN A 21 2.06 11.52 18.81
N GLU A 22 2.20 12.71 18.24
CA GLU A 22 3.45 13.43 17.99
C GLU A 22 4.61 12.52 17.54
N THR A 23 4.33 11.72 16.53
CA THR A 23 5.29 10.75 16.02
C THR A 23 6.19 11.41 14.98
N SER A 24 7.50 11.35 15.18
CA SER A 24 8.51 11.76 14.21
C SER A 24 9.39 10.58 13.84
N LEU A 25 9.69 10.45 12.55
CA LEU A 25 10.46 9.33 12.01
C LEU A 25 11.13 9.74 10.71
N ASN A 26 12.37 9.34 10.53
CA ASN A 26 13.11 9.50 9.29
C ASN A 26 13.48 8.12 8.76
N ILE A 27 13.19 7.86 7.49
CA ILE A 27 13.48 6.60 6.80
C ILE A 27 14.36 6.92 5.59
N GLU A 28 15.49 6.25 5.50
CA GLU A 28 16.41 6.38 4.39
C GLU A 28 15.96 5.54 3.18
N ASN A 29 16.46 5.90 2.00
CA ASN A 29 16.17 5.12 0.80
C ASN A 29 16.72 3.69 0.92
N GLY A 30 15.88 2.69 0.61
CA GLY A 30 16.22 1.26 0.70
C GLY A 30 16.17 0.68 2.13
N GLU A 31 15.77 1.46 3.12
CA GLU A 31 15.63 0.98 4.50
C GLU A 31 14.38 0.11 4.67
N PHE A 32 14.50 -0.95 5.46
CA PHE A 32 13.40 -1.80 5.88
C PHE A 32 12.97 -1.46 7.31
N VAL A 33 11.82 -0.85 7.48
CA VAL A 33 11.29 -0.40 8.78
C VAL A 33 10.11 -1.25 9.22
N VAL A 34 10.10 -1.65 10.49
CA VAL A 34 9.02 -2.44 11.10
C VAL A 34 8.40 -1.69 12.28
N PHE A 35 7.09 -1.45 12.21
CA PHE A 35 6.32 -0.93 13.35
C PHE A 35 5.84 -2.06 14.26
N VAL A 36 6.34 -2.09 15.49
CA VAL A 36 5.98 -3.08 16.50
C VAL A 36 5.17 -2.40 17.62
N GLY A 37 4.14 -3.08 18.11
CA GLY A 37 3.31 -2.58 19.20
C GLY A 37 1.99 -3.34 19.33
N PRO A 38 1.25 -3.16 20.44
CA PRO A 38 -0.02 -3.82 20.68
C PRO A 38 -1.09 -3.46 19.64
N SER A 39 -2.18 -4.24 19.60
CA SER A 39 -3.33 -3.91 18.77
C SER A 39 -3.92 -2.56 19.17
N GLY A 40 -4.29 -1.73 18.19
CA GLY A 40 -4.90 -0.42 18.43
C GLY A 40 -3.90 0.73 18.73
N CYS A 41 -2.59 0.50 18.75
CA CYS A 41 -1.60 1.57 19.02
C CYS A 41 -1.30 2.50 17.83
N GLY A 42 -2.09 2.49 16.77
CA GLY A 42 -1.98 3.45 15.67
C GLY A 42 -1.11 3.03 14.47
N LYS A 43 -0.48 1.84 14.44
CA LYS A 43 0.39 1.39 13.33
C LYS A 43 -0.28 1.47 11.96
N SER A 44 -1.48 0.89 11.84
CA SER A 44 -2.22 0.90 10.58
C SER A 44 -2.72 2.31 10.22
N THR A 45 -3.03 3.13 11.21
CA THR A 45 -3.40 4.54 11.00
C THR A 45 -2.22 5.32 10.43
N LEU A 46 -1.03 5.14 11.01
CA LEU A 46 0.20 5.79 10.52
C LEU A 46 0.52 5.39 9.08
N LEU A 47 0.46 4.10 8.75
CA LEU A 47 0.66 3.62 7.37
C LEU A 47 -0.37 4.20 6.39
N ARG A 48 -1.65 4.31 6.80
CA ARG A 48 -2.69 4.92 5.97
C ARG A 48 -2.45 6.43 5.76
N MET A 49 -1.97 7.14 6.77
CA MET A 49 -1.62 8.56 6.63
C MET A 49 -0.46 8.76 5.65
N ILE A 50 0.57 7.92 5.70
CA ILE A 50 1.67 7.93 4.72
C ILE A 50 1.13 7.68 3.30
N ALA A 51 0.24 6.71 3.14
CA ALA A 51 -0.38 6.39 1.85
C ALA A 51 -1.45 7.40 1.39
N GLY A 52 -1.81 8.41 2.21
CA GLY A 52 -2.85 9.38 1.89
C GLY A 52 -4.29 8.88 2.00
N LEU A 53 -4.48 7.71 2.61
CA LEU A 53 -5.79 7.09 2.81
C LEU A 53 -6.46 7.53 4.12
N GLU A 54 -5.76 8.33 4.90
CA GLU A 54 -6.21 8.92 6.17
C GLU A 54 -5.52 10.28 6.33
N ASP A 55 -6.30 11.31 6.63
CA ASP A 55 -5.77 12.65 6.85
C ASP A 55 -5.04 12.73 8.20
N ILE A 56 -3.97 13.49 8.26
CA ILE A 56 -3.31 13.86 9.51
C ILE A 56 -4.07 15.01 10.19
N THR A 57 -4.00 15.11 11.52
CA THR A 57 -4.55 16.24 12.24
C THR A 57 -3.53 17.36 12.36
N ASN A 58 -2.28 17.03 12.70
CA ASN A 58 -1.15 17.96 12.74
C ASN A 58 0.13 17.24 12.29
N GLY A 59 1.14 18.03 11.95
CA GLY A 59 2.45 17.56 11.51
C GLY A 59 2.63 17.59 10.01
N GLU A 60 3.75 17.07 9.55
CA GLU A 60 4.15 17.12 8.15
C GLU A 60 4.71 15.77 7.69
N ILE A 61 4.33 15.37 6.49
CA ILE A 61 4.89 14.19 5.81
C ILE A 61 5.58 14.67 4.53
N SER A 62 6.85 14.32 4.36
CA SER A 62 7.56 14.52 3.11
C SER A 62 8.10 13.20 2.56
N LEU A 63 8.07 13.05 1.24
CA LEU A 63 8.57 11.91 0.49
C LEU A 63 9.55 12.43 -0.57
N ASP A 64 10.77 11.93 -0.54
CA ASP A 64 11.87 12.38 -1.43
C ASP A 64 12.00 13.92 -1.48
N GLY A 65 11.92 14.55 -0.30
CA GLY A 65 12.00 16.00 -0.14
C GLY A 65 10.73 16.78 -0.54
N ASN A 66 9.69 16.11 -1.02
CA ASN A 66 8.43 16.74 -1.40
C ASN A 66 7.39 16.60 -0.32
N PHE A 67 6.72 17.68 0.01
CA PHE A 67 5.62 17.72 0.99
C PHE A 67 4.36 17.05 0.42
N ILE A 68 3.83 16.02 1.11
CA ILE A 68 2.76 15.18 0.55
C ILE A 68 1.44 15.19 1.33
N ASN A 69 1.26 16.03 2.36
CA ASN A 69 0.03 16.05 3.16
C ASN A 69 -1.25 16.19 2.31
N ASN A 70 -1.20 17.07 1.30
CA ASN A 70 -2.35 17.40 0.46
C ASN A 70 -2.29 16.71 -0.92
N ILE A 71 -1.37 15.77 -1.12
CA ILE A 71 -1.25 15.02 -2.36
C ILE A 71 -2.23 13.84 -2.32
N ASP A 72 -3.00 13.66 -3.40
CA ASP A 72 -3.92 12.53 -3.55
C ASP A 72 -3.16 11.18 -3.44
N PRO A 73 -3.74 10.14 -2.82
CA PRO A 73 -3.10 8.83 -2.71
C PRO A 73 -2.58 8.27 -4.05
N SER A 74 -3.28 8.53 -5.15
CA SER A 74 -2.90 8.08 -6.48
C SER A 74 -1.66 8.77 -7.06
N GLU A 75 -1.28 9.92 -6.49
CA GLU A 75 -0.15 10.76 -6.94
C GLU A 75 1.07 10.68 -6.00
N ARG A 76 0.97 9.96 -4.87
CA ARG A 76 2.08 9.85 -3.89
C ARG A 76 3.19 8.90 -4.29
N ASP A 77 3.04 8.13 -5.36
CA ASP A 77 3.97 7.06 -5.78
C ASP A 77 4.29 6.05 -4.66
N VAL A 78 3.27 5.74 -3.84
CA VAL A 78 3.34 4.79 -2.72
C VAL A 78 2.41 3.62 -3.02
N ALA A 79 2.90 2.38 -2.82
CA ALA A 79 2.06 1.18 -2.88
C ALA A 79 1.74 0.69 -1.45
N MET A 80 0.50 0.30 -1.22
CA MET A 80 0.05 -0.25 0.05
C MET A 80 -0.62 -1.61 -0.12
N VAL A 81 -0.14 -2.61 0.63
CA VAL A 81 -0.79 -3.92 0.76
C VAL A 81 -1.62 -3.94 2.03
N PHE A 82 -2.94 -4.11 1.89
CA PHE A 82 -3.87 -4.12 3.02
C PHE A 82 -3.84 -5.47 3.76
N GLN A 83 -4.15 -5.46 5.05
CA GLN A 83 -4.23 -6.66 5.88
C GLN A 83 -5.30 -7.67 5.38
N ASN A 84 -6.38 -7.20 4.77
CA ASN A 84 -7.42 -8.01 4.13
C ASN A 84 -7.16 -8.26 2.64
N TYR A 85 -5.94 -7.91 2.17
CA TYR A 85 -5.47 -8.02 0.78
C TYR A 85 -6.22 -7.17 -0.24
N ALA A 86 -7.42 -6.69 0.04
CA ALA A 86 -8.29 -5.84 -0.81
C ALA A 86 -8.44 -6.33 -2.27
N LEU A 87 -8.39 -7.65 -2.51
CA LEU A 87 -8.56 -8.23 -3.84
C LEU A 87 -10.03 -8.12 -4.29
N TYR A 88 -10.22 -7.84 -5.57
CA TYR A 88 -11.54 -7.85 -6.19
C TYR A 88 -12.06 -9.29 -6.33
N PRO A 89 -13.10 -9.70 -5.56
CA PRO A 89 -13.50 -11.11 -5.45
C PRO A 89 -14.09 -11.68 -6.73
N HIS A 90 -14.66 -10.83 -7.58
CA HIS A 90 -15.27 -11.20 -8.86
C HIS A 90 -14.26 -11.35 -10.00
N MET A 91 -13.04 -10.83 -9.84
CA MET A 91 -11.97 -10.90 -10.83
C MET A 91 -11.06 -12.11 -10.61
N SER A 92 -10.47 -12.63 -11.70
CA SER A 92 -9.36 -13.60 -11.62
C SER A 92 -8.10 -12.96 -11.02
N VAL A 93 -7.13 -13.80 -10.64
CA VAL A 93 -5.80 -13.35 -10.21
C VAL A 93 -5.16 -12.44 -11.27
N PHE A 94 -5.15 -12.90 -12.53
CA PHE A 94 -4.65 -12.10 -13.65
C PHE A 94 -5.31 -10.72 -13.73
N ASN A 95 -6.63 -10.65 -13.65
CA ASN A 95 -7.36 -9.40 -13.74
C ASN A 95 -7.15 -8.48 -12.51
N ASN A 96 -6.96 -9.05 -11.33
CA ASN A 96 -6.56 -8.29 -10.15
C ASN A 96 -5.20 -7.61 -10.36
N MET A 97 -4.18 -8.35 -10.83
CA MET A 97 -2.84 -7.82 -11.10
C MET A 97 -2.82 -6.82 -12.26
N ALA A 98 -3.62 -7.08 -13.31
CA ALA A 98 -3.71 -6.23 -14.49
C ALA A 98 -4.49 -4.92 -14.28
N TYR A 99 -5.26 -4.79 -13.19
CA TYR A 99 -6.24 -3.72 -13.03
C TYR A 99 -5.63 -2.31 -13.10
N GLY A 100 -4.57 -2.07 -12.34
CA GLY A 100 -3.87 -0.79 -12.35
C GLY A 100 -3.26 -0.43 -13.69
N LEU A 101 -2.68 -1.42 -14.38
CA LEU A 101 -2.08 -1.25 -15.70
C LEU A 101 -3.13 -0.91 -16.76
N LYS A 102 -4.31 -1.57 -16.70
CA LYS A 102 -5.45 -1.26 -17.59
C LYS A 102 -5.94 0.18 -17.43
N ASN A 103 -6.06 0.64 -16.19
CA ASN A 103 -6.51 2.02 -15.89
C ASN A 103 -5.51 3.07 -16.38
N ARG A 104 -4.22 2.73 -16.45
CA ARG A 104 -3.16 3.58 -17.00
C ARG A 104 -3.06 3.52 -18.53
N GLY A 105 -3.94 2.76 -19.19
CA GLY A 105 -3.96 2.66 -20.67
C GLY A 105 -2.82 1.84 -21.28
N ILE A 106 -2.17 0.99 -20.48
CA ILE A 106 -1.08 0.11 -20.95
C ILE A 106 -1.63 -0.89 -21.98
N SER A 107 -0.83 -1.22 -23.00
CA SER A 107 -1.22 -2.16 -24.05
C SER A 107 -1.48 -3.56 -23.50
N LYS A 108 -2.38 -4.31 -24.15
CA LYS A 108 -2.76 -5.66 -23.72
C LYS A 108 -1.56 -6.64 -23.75
N GLU A 109 -0.68 -6.49 -24.71
CA GLU A 109 0.54 -7.28 -24.84
C GLU A 109 1.50 -7.00 -23.67
N GLU A 110 1.76 -5.74 -23.38
CA GLU A 110 2.62 -5.33 -22.27
C GLU A 110 2.05 -5.73 -20.91
N ILE A 111 0.73 -5.64 -20.70
CA ILE A 111 0.06 -6.15 -19.50
C ILE A 111 0.29 -7.64 -19.34
N ASN A 112 0.11 -8.42 -20.41
CA ASN A 112 0.35 -9.87 -20.36
C ASN A 112 1.78 -10.18 -19.94
N ASN A 113 2.76 -9.52 -20.53
CA ASN A 113 4.18 -9.75 -20.21
C ASN A 113 4.46 -9.40 -18.74
N LYS A 114 4.12 -8.18 -18.31
CA LYS A 114 4.35 -7.72 -16.92
C LYS A 114 3.67 -8.61 -15.88
N VAL A 115 2.40 -8.96 -16.10
CA VAL A 115 1.67 -9.83 -15.16
C VAL A 115 2.28 -11.22 -15.07
N ASN A 116 2.67 -11.83 -16.20
CA ASN A 116 3.29 -13.16 -16.18
C ASN A 116 4.67 -13.15 -15.53
N ASP A 117 5.49 -12.11 -15.75
CA ASP A 117 6.80 -11.99 -15.14
C ASP A 117 6.71 -11.85 -13.62
N VAL A 118 5.83 -10.96 -13.14
CA VAL A 118 5.58 -10.77 -11.70
C VAL A 118 4.94 -12.04 -11.09
N ALA A 119 4.03 -12.71 -11.79
CA ALA A 119 3.41 -13.93 -11.31
C ALA A 119 4.44 -15.07 -11.13
N LYS A 120 5.41 -15.21 -12.04
CA LYS A 120 6.53 -16.14 -11.90
C LYS A 120 7.41 -15.79 -10.71
N LEU A 121 7.79 -14.51 -10.56
CA LEU A 121 8.59 -14.04 -9.43
C LEU A 121 7.94 -14.36 -8.08
N LEU A 122 6.60 -14.23 -8.01
CA LEU A 122 5.79 -14.50 -6.82
C LEU A 122 5.35 -15.97 -6.69
N GLU A 123 5.73 -16.85 -7.61
CA GLU A 123 5.35 -18.27 -7.65
C GLU A 123 3.82 -18.49 -7.63
N ILE A 124 3.08 -17.69 -8.41
CA ILE A 124 1.61 -17.75 -8.54
C ILE A 124 1.13 -17.84 -9.99
N ASP A 125 2.03 -18.08 -10.94
CA ASP A 125 1.74 -18.17 -12.38
C ASP A 125 0.67 -19.21 -12.70
N GLN A 126 0.67 -20.38 -12.02
CA GLN A 126 -0.35 -21.42 -12.16
C GLN A 126 -1.72 -21.04 -11.56
N LEU A 127 -1.83 -19.87 -10.88
CA LEU A 127 -3.04 -19.42 -10.24
C LEU A 127 -3.75 -18.28 -11.00
N LEU A 128 -3.20 -17.80 -12.10
CA LEU A 128 -3.66 -16.60 -12.82
C LEU A 128 -5.13 -16.64 -13.24
N THR A 129 -5.67 -17.84 -13.52
CA THR A 129 -7.09 -18.03 -13.91
C THR A 129 -8.05 -18.17 -12.73
N ARG A 130 -7.52 -18.40 -11.51
CA ARG A 130 -8.34 -18.60 -10.30
C ARG A 130 -8.92 -17.29 -9.80
N LYS A 131 -10.01 -17.40 -9.00
CA LYS A 131 -10.57 -16.28 -8.24
C LYS A 131 -9.99 -16.25 -6.80
N PRO A 132 -10.00 -15.10 -6.11
CA PRO A 132 -9.51 -14.98 -4.74
C PRO A 132 -10.10 -15.98 -3.74
N SER A 133 -11.37 -16.38 -3.92
CA SER A 133 -12.03 -17.39 -3.08
C SER A 133 -11.40 -18.79 -3.17
N MET A 134 -10.64 -19.06 -4.22
CA MET A 134 -9.97 -20.35 -4.47
C MET A 134 -8.52 -20.37 -3.99
N LEU A 135 -8.08 -19.33 -3.27
CA LEU A 135 -6.69 -19.14 -2.85
C LEU A 135 -6.55 -19.28 -1.34
N SER A 136 -5.40 -19.80 -0.90
CA SER A 136 -4.99 -19.73 0.51
C SER A 136 -4.66 -18.29 0.94
N GLY A 137 -4.54 -18.04 2.26
CA GLY A 137 -4.16 -16.72 2.77
C GLY A 137 -2.83 -16.22 2.20
N GLY A 138 -1.80 -17.06 2.19
CA GLY A 138 -0.49 -16.71 1.63
C GLY A 138 -0.53 -16.45 0.11
N GLN A 139 -1.35 -17.22 -0.63
CA GLN A 139 -1.53 -16.97 -2.06
C GLN A 139 -2.24 -15.63 -2.32
N ARG A 140 -3.28 -15.31 -1.55
CA ARG A 140 -3.94 -13.97 -1.64
C ARG A 140 -2.97 -12.84 -1.33
N GLN A 141 -2.09 -13.02 -0.34
CA GLN A 141 -1.06 -12.02 0.00
C GLN A 141 -0.10 -11.79 -1.18
N ARG A 142 0.42 -12.86 -1.81
CA ARG A 142 1.28 -12.75 -2.99
C ARG A 142 0.58 -12.05 -4.16
N VAL A 143 -0.70 -12.37 -4.42
CA VAL A 143 -1.49 -11.66 -5.44
C VAL A 143 -1.63 -10.16 -5.12
N ALA A 144 -1.85 -9.81 -3.85
CA ALA A 144 -1.93 -8.41 -3.43
C ALA A 144 -0.60 -7.66 -3.58
N MET A 145 0.53 -8.34 -3.43
CA MET A 145 1.87 -7.76 -3.68
C MET A 145 2.14 -7.53 -5.16
N GLY A 146 1.57 -8.38 -6.05
CA GLY A 146 1.74 -8.27 -7.50
C GLY A 146 0.73 -7.34 -8.18
N ARG A 147 -0.20 -6.77 -7.43
CA ARG A 147 -1.27 -5.90 -7.95
C ARG A 147 -0.85 -4.43 -8.00
#